data_fea7f3752ce54d3fcc9bcd421791e4ed
#
_entry.id   fea7f3752ce54d3fcc9bcd421791e4ed
#
_cell.length_a   1.000
_cell.length_b   1.000
_cell.length_c   1.000
_cell.angle_alpha   90.00
_cell.angle_beta   90.00
_cell.angle_gamma   90.00
#
_symmetry.space_group_name_H-M   'P 1'
#
loop_
_entity.id
_entity.type
_entity.pdbx_description
1 polymer ?
#
loop_
_entity_poly.entity_id
_entity_poly.type
_entity_poly.pdbx_seq_one_letter_code
_entity_poly.pdbx_strand_id
1 'polypeptide(L)'
;MKITSIKSHVLRYELEKELGYSQQYYKHRTAHLVEVQTDEGIIGWGECFGPGNIALANKFIVEKVIQPLVIGEDPLNKEQIWQKVYNLLRDSGQKGMPIQALSGVDIALWDILGKKTNSPLYQLVGGKCNNDVPVYGYGMMLQKKSVDELILLFEEEAKQIKSKNFKAMKMKVGLGPKEDLKLVQAVRNSIGKDFKLSLIHI
;
A
#
# COMPACT_ATOMS: atom_id res chain seq x y z
N MET A 1 5.35 0.92 -29.50
CA MET A 1 6.06 1.24 -28.24
C MET A 1 6.63 -0.04 -27.66
N LYS A 2 7.82 0.01 -27.11
CA LYS A 2 8.48 -1.18 -26.51
C LYS A 2 9.07 -0.85 -25.14
N ILE A 3 9.00 -1.78 -24.21
CA ILE A 3 9.67 -1.68 -22.91
C ILE A 3 11.18 -1.82 -23.15
N THR A 4 11.96 -0.83 -22.72
CA THR A 4 13.42 -0.81 -22.86
C THR A 4 14.17 -1.15 -21.58
N SER A 5 13.62 -0.81 -20.41
CA SER A 5 14.21 -1.17 -19.11
C SER A 5 13.18 -1.18 -18.00
N ILE A 6 13.47 -1.95 -16.97
CA ILE A 6 12.75 -1.89 -15.67
C ILE A 6 13.78 -1.68 -14.57
N LYS A 7 13.55 -0.71 -13.70
CA LYS A 7 14.40 -0.42 -12.55
C LYS A 7 13.59 -0.45 -11.27
N SER A 8 14.17 -0.96 -10.22
CA SER A 8 13.60 -0.98 -8.88
C SER A 8 14.29 0.01 -7.96
N HIS A 9 13.51 0.85 -7.31
CA HIS A 9 13.96 1.83 -6.33
C HIS A 9 13.42 1.44 -4.95
N VAL A 10 14.26 0.88 -4.10
CA VAL A 10 13.89 0.56 -2.71
C VAL A 10 14.28 1.74 -1.84
N LEU A 11 13.27 2.47 -1.40
CA LEU A 11 13.40 3.64 -0.55
C LEU A 11 13.16 3.26 0.89
N ARG A 12 13.91 3.85 1.81
CA ARG A 12 13.78 3.63 3.25
C ARG A 12 13.77 4.96 3.99
N TYR A 13 12.83 5.09 4.92
CA TYR A 13 12.72 6.23 5.81
C TYR A 13 12.71 5.75 7.26
N GLU A 14 13.62 6.28 8.08
CA GLU A 14 13.67 5.98 9.51
C GLU A 14 12.60 6.79 10.26
N LEU A 15 11.85 6.10 11.11
CA LEU A 15 10.82 6.72 11.94
C LEU A 15 11.44 7.25 13.22
N GLU A 16 11.00 8.42 13.68
CA GLU A 16 11.40 8.99 14.98
C GLU A 16 10.98 8.07 16.14
N LYS A 17 9.82 7.39 15.99
CA LYS A 17 9.26 6.47 16.98
C LYS A 17 8.93 5.15 16.32
N GLU A 18 9.15 4.06 17.06
CA GLU A 18 8.76 2.73 16.63
C GLU A 18 7.23 2.63 16.63
N LEU A 19 6.68 2.18 15.50
CA LEU A 19 5.25 1.96 15.32
C LEU A 19 4.97 0.49 15.07
N GLY A 20 3.77 0.04 15.43
CA GLY A 20 3.44 -1.36 15.28
C GLY A 20 1.96 -1.67 15.15
N TYR A 21 1.73 -2.95 15.03
CA TYR A 21 0.44 -3.62 15.13
C TYR A 21 0.65 -4.93 15.90
N SER A 22 -0.38 -5.66 16.17
CA SER A 22 -0.38 -6.83 17.08
C SER A 22 0.85 -7.77 17.03
N GLN A 23 1.46 -7.93 15.84
CA GLN A 23 2.49 -8.94 15.63
C GLN A 23 3.87 -8.35 15.30
N GLN A 24 3.95 -7.09 14.95
CA GLN A 24 5.22 -6.51 14.49
C GLN A 24 5.33 -5.03 14.81
N TYR A 25 6.53 -4.66 15.29
CA TYR A 25 6.96 -3.27 15.45
C TYR A 25 8.10 -2.97 14.47
N TYR A 26 8.13 -1.76 13.94
CA TYR A 26 9.12 -1.34 12.95
C TYR A 26 9.58 0.11 13.19
N LYS A 27 10.85 0.35 12.94
CA LYS A 27 11.50 1.67 13.05
C LYS A 27 11.66 2.38 11.71
N HIS A 28 11.30 1.75 10.62
CA HIS A 28 11.43 2.34 9.29
C HIS A 28 10.25 1.99 8.41
N ARG A 29 9.98 2.87 7.46
CA ARG A 29 9.08 2.61 6.34
C ARG A 29 9.91 2.28 5.11
N THR A 30 9.41 1.38 4.30
CA THR A 30 10.01 0.99 3.03
C THR A 30 8.97 1.16 1.95
N ALA A 31 9.37 1.76 0.82
CA ALA A 31 8.60 1.79 -0.41
C ALA A 31 9.46 1.17 -1.52
N HIS A 32 8.88 0.28 -2.32
CA HIS A 32 9.54 -0.31 -3.47
C HIS A 32 8.86 0.17 -4.74
N LEU A 33 9.44 1.17 -5.39
CA LEU A 33 8.95 1.71 -6.64
C LEU A 33 9.56 0.97 -7.83
N VAL A 34 8.73 0.71 -8.84
CA VAL A 34 9.11 0.13 -10.12
C VAL A 34 8.99 1.19 -11.19
N GLU A 35 10.08 1.43 -11.91
CA GLU A 35 10.17 2.33 -13.06
C GLU A 35 10.25 1.49 -14.33
N VAL A 36 9.29 1.64 -15.24
CA VAL A 36 9.27 0.99 -16.55
C VAL A 36 9.50 2.06 -17.61
N GLN A 37 10.58 1.93 -18.39
CA GLN A 37 10.93 2.85 -19.46
C GLN A 37 10.56 2.28 -20.83
N THR A 38 10.18 3.16 -21.77
CA THR A 38 9.82 2.81 -23.15
C THR A 38 10.73 3.50 -24.16
N ASP A 39 10.79 2.96 -25.39
CA ASP A 39 11.51 3.55 -26.52
C ASP A 39 10.90 4.86 -27.02
N GLU A 40 9.68 5.19 -26.61
CA GLU A 40 9.03 6.49 -26.91
C GLU A 40 9.24 7.54 -25.80
N GLY A 41 10.07 7.26 -24.79
CA GLY A 41 10.36 8.19 -23.68
C GLY A 41 9.27 8.27 -22.60
N ILE A 42 8.19 7.48 -22.70
CA ILE A 42 7.19 7.40 -21.66
C ILE A 42 7.73 6.51 -20.53
N ILE A 43 7.67 7.01 -19.31
CA ILE A 43 8.06 6.28 -18.10
C ILE A 43 6.82 6.00 -17.26
N GLY A 44 6.58 4.73 -16.93
CA GLY A 44 5.55 4.30 -16.00
C GLY A 44 6.11 4.00 -14.61
N TRP A 45 5.32 4.33 -13.60
CA TRP A 45 5.64 4.09 -12.21
C TRP A 45 4.60 3.17 -11.55
N GLY A 46 5.09 2.20 -10.79
CA GLY A 46 4.28 1.34 -9.95
C GLY A 46 4.93 1.11 -8.58
N GLU A 47 4.20 0.54 -7.65
CA GLU A 47 4.71 0.21 -6.33
C GLU A 47 4.43 -1.26 -6.02
N CYS A 48 5.47 -1.97 -5.54
CA CYS A 48 5.33 -3.30 -4.97
C CYS A 48 5.06 -3.18 -3.46
N PHE A 49 4.07 -3.89 -2.96
CA PHE A 49 3.98 -4.07 -1.52
C PHE A 49 5.16 -4.91 -1.03
N GLY A 50 5.86 -4.43 0.01
CA GLY A 50 6.98 -5.18 0.57
C GLY A 50 7.62 -4.45 1.76
N PRO A 51 7.15 -4.71 3.00
CA PRO A 51 7.73 -4.09 4.18
C PRO A 51 9.14 -4.59 4.45
N GLY A 52 10.03 -3.68 4.85
CA GLY A 52 11.40 -4.00 5.25
C GLY A 52 12.19 -4.72 4.13
N ASN A 53 12.83 -5.82 4.49
CA ASN A 53 13.67 -6.59 3.56
C ASN A 53 12.87 -7.37 2.50
N ILE A 54 11.56 -7.49 2.62
CA ILE A 54 10.71 -8.06 1.56
C ILE A 54 10.81 -7.22 0.28
N ALA A 55 10.99 -5.91 0.39
CA ALA A 55 11.22 -5.04 -0.76
C ALA A 55 12.46 -5.45 -1.58
N LEU A 56 13.54 -5.91 -0.92
CA LEU A 56 14.75 -6.39 -1.61
C LEU A 56 14.49 -7.71 -2.35
N ALA A 57 13.71 -8.62 -1.77
CA ALA A 57 13.33 -9.85 -2.45
C ALA A 57 12.44 -9.55 -3.68
N ASN A 58 11.47 -8.66 -3.54
CA ASN A 58 10.63 -8.21 -4.66
C ASN A 58 11.46 -7.51 -5.74
N LYS A 59 12.46 -6.69 -5.36
CA LYS A 59 13.41 -6.09 -6.31
C LYS A 59 14.12 -7.17 -7.14
N PHE A 60 14.62 -8.22 -6.50
CA PHE A 60 15.26 -9.32 -7.21
C PHE A 60 14.31 -9.98 -8.21
N ILE A 61 13.06 -10.24 -7.81
CA ILE A 61 12.06 -10.84 -8.69
C ILE A 61 11.75 -9.91 -9.88
N VAL A 62 11.56 -8.61 -9.64
CA VAL A 62 11.31 -7.64 -10.71
C VAL A 62 12.46 -7.60 -11.71
N GLU A 63 13.70 -7.45 -11.22
CA GLU A 63 14.85 -7.19 -12.09
C GLU A 63 15.44 -8.46 -12.71
N LYS A 64 15.38 -9.61 -12.03
CA LYS A 64 16.04 -10.84 -12.49
C LYS A 64 15.07 -11.89 -13.05
N VAL A 65 13.78 -11.82 -12.70
CA VAL A 65 12.80 -12.79 -13.15
C VAL A 65 11.82 -12.15 -14.14
N ILE A 66 11.20 -11.01 -13.79
CA ILE A 66 10.15 -10.40 -14.63
C ILE A 66 10.76 -9.62 -15.79
N GLN A 67 11.75 -8.75 -15.54
CA GLN A 67 12.35 -7.90 -16.59
C GLN A 67 12.79 -8.69 -17.84
N PRO A 68 13.52 -9.81 -17.76
CA PRO A 68 13.93 -10.56 -18.96
C PRO A 68 12.76 -11.06 -19.81
N LEU A 69 11.58 -11.23 -19.21
CA LEU A 69 10.37 -11.72 -19.91
C LEU A 69 9.63 -10.63 -20.65
N VAL A 70 9.79 -9.37 -20.25
CA VAL A 70 8.95 -8.25 -20.72
C VAL A 70 9.70 -7.19 -21.50
N ILE A 71 11.03 -7.20 -21.49
CA ILE A 71 11.84 -6.32 -22.35
C ILE A 71 11.49 -6.62 -23.82
N GLY A 72 11.26 -5.55 -24.59
CA GLY A 72 10.86 -5.59 -26.00
C GLY A 72 9.37 -5.82 -26.24
N GLU A 73 8.59 -6.15 -25.23
CA GLU A 73 7.13 -6.24 -25.34
C GLU A 73 6.49 -4.86 -25.45
N ASP A 74 5.30 -4.78 -26.03
CA ASP A 74 4.50 -3.57 -26.03
C ASP A 74 3.78 -3.42 -24.69
N PRO A 75 4.07 -2.36 -23.91
CA PRO A 75 3.44 -2.16 -22.59
C PRO A 75 1.92 -1.95 -22.66
N LEU A 76 1.35 -1.66 -23.84
CA LEU A 76 -0.10 -1.56 -24.01
C LEU A 76 -0.79 -2.93 -24.02
N ASN A 77 -0.06 -3.99 -24.30
CA ASN A 77 -0.54 -5.38 -24.20
C ASN A 77 -0.43 -5.89 -22.74
N LYS A 78 -0.77 -5.06 -21.78
CA LYS A 78 -0.58 -5.31 -20.34
C LYS A 78 -1.19 -6.62 -19.86
N GLU A 79 -2.39 -6.99 -20.34
CA GLU A 79 -3.03 -8.26 -19.98
C GLU A 79 -2.22 -9.46 -20.47
N GLN A 80 -1.71 -9.43 -21.68
CA GLN A 80 -0.84 -10.47 -22.23
C GLN A 80 0.44 -10.61 -21.41
N ILE A 81 1.07 -9.47 -21.03
CA ILE A 81 2.26 -9.44 -20.18
C ILE A 81 1.93 -10.03 -18.81
N TRP A 82 0.81 -9.62 -18.21
CA TRP A 82 0.37 -10.11 -16.91
C TRP A 82 0.20 -11.64 -16.92
N GLN A 83 -0.54 -12.16 -17.90
CA GLN A 83 -0.77 -13.61 -18.05
C GLN A 83 0.54 -14.39 -18.25
N LYS A 84 1.43 -13.89 -19.10
CA LYS A 84 2.74 -14.48 -19.36
C LYS A 84 3.55 -14.61 -18.07
N VAL A 85 3.67 -13.53 -17.32
CA VAL A 85 4.45 -13.50 -16.07
C VAL A 85 3.78 -14.32 -14.97
N TYR A 86 2.46 -14.19 -14.80
CA TYR A 86 1.69 -14.93 -13.81
C TYR A 86 1.81 -16.45 -14.01
N ASN A 87 1.68 -16.93 -15.24
CA ASN A 87 1.78 -18.34 -15.56
C ASN A 87 3.20 -18.88 -15.31
N LEU A 88 4.24 -18.11 -15.59
CA LEU A 88 5.61 -18.50 -15.28
C LEU A 88 5.86 -18.59 -13.77
N LEU A 89 5.31 -17.65 -13.00
CA LEU A 89 5.50 -17.60 -11.55
C LEU A 89 4.61 -18.58 -10.77
N ARG A 90 3.68 -19.27 -11.44
CA ARG A 90 2.69 -20.16 -10.83
C ARG A 90 3.31 -21.20 -9.89
N ASP A 91 4.39 -21.83 -10.33
CA ASP A 91 5.07 -22.89 -9.56
C ASP A 91 5.90 -22.32 -8.40
N SER A 92 6.17 -21.01 -8.41
CA SER A 92 6.87 -20.27 -7.34
C SER A 92 5.90 -19.64 -6.32
N GLY A 93 4.61 -19.81 -6.50
CA GLY A 93 3.55 -19.32 -5.63
C GLY A 93 2.72 -18.20 -6.27
N GLN A 94 1.40 -18.36 -6.18
CA GLN A 94 0.41 -17.41 -6.71
C GLN A 94 -0.02 -16.36 -5.68
N LYS A 95 0.69 -16.25 -4.56
CA LYS A 95 0.46 -15.29 -3.47
C LYS A 95 1.81 -14.80 -2.95
N GLY A 96 1.78 -13.68 -2.22
CA GLY A 96 2.98 -13.14 -1.61
C GLY A 96 3.94 -12.47 -2.59
N MET A 97 5.24 -12.68 -2.41
CA MET A 97 6.30 -11.95 -3.12
C MET A 97 6.21 -11.98 -4.65
N PRO A 98 5.93 -13.12 -5.32
CA PRO A 98 5.82 -13.12 -6.78
C PRO A 98 4.73 -12.18 -7.30
N ILE A 99 3.56 -12.20 -6.65
CA ILE A 99 2.44 -11.33 -7.03
C ILE A 99 2.67 -9.88 -6.62
N GLN A 100 3.33 -9.62 -5.50
CA GLN A 100 3.71 -8.27 -5.10
C GLN A 100 4.65 -7.64 -6.14
N ALA A 101 5.62 -8.40 -6.64
CA ALA A 101 6.55 -7.96 -7.69
C ALA A 101 5.81 -7.72 -9.02
N LEU A 102 4.96 -8.66 -9.44
CA LEU A 102 4.15 -8.52 -10.65
C LEU A 102 3.22 -7.29 -10.56
N SER A 103 2.59 -7.05 -9.41
CA SER A 103 1.69 -5.90 -9.20
C SER A 103 2.40 -4.57 -9.42
N GLY A 104 3.64 -4.41 -8.97
CA GLY A 104 4.40 -3.18 -9.21
C GLY A 104 4.67 -2.93 -10.70
N VAL A 105 4.96 -3.99 -11.46
CA VAL A 105 5.13 -3.89 -12.91
C VAL A 105 3.80 -3.58 -13.59
N ASP A 106 2.72 -4.29 -13.23
CA ASP A 106 1.38 -4.08 -13.81
C ASP A 106 0.87 -2.66 -13.58
N ILE A 107 1.02 -2.11 -12.37
CA ILE A 107 0.67 -0.71 -12.06
C ILE A 107 1.46 0.25 -12.97
N ALA A 108 2.75 0.00 -13.19
CA ALA A 108 3.57 0.82 -14.08
C ALA A 108 3.09 0.75 -15.55
N LEU A 109 2.63 -0.42 -16.02
CA LEU A 109 2.04 -0.54 -17.36
C LEU A 109 0.71 0.22 -17.48
N TRP A 110 -0.12 0.22 -16.44
CA TRP A 110 -1.32 1.05 -16.39
C TRP A 110 -1.00 2.55 -16.38
N ASP A 111 0.06 2.97 -15.71
CA ASP A 111 0.53 4.37 -15.71
C ASP A 111 1.03 4.79 -17.11
N ILE A 112 1.74 3.90 -17.83
CA ILE A 112 2.12 4.12 -19.23
C ILE A 112 0.89 4.31 -20.11
N LEU A 113 -0.12 3.43 -19.98
CA LEU A 113 -1.36 3.53 -20.75
C LEU A 113 -2.06 4.86 -20.48
N GLY A 114 -2.19 5.26 -19.22
CA GLY A 114 -2.78 6.54 -18.84
C GLY A 114 -2.06 7.74 -19.46
N LYS A 115 -0.73 7.75 -19.39
CA LYS A 115 0.12 8.79 -20.01
C LYS A 115 0.01 8.80 -21.53
N LYS A 116 0.05 7.64 -22.19
CA LYS A 116 -0.06 7.51 -23.64
C LYS A 116 -1.39 8.00 -24.18
N THR A 117 -2.48 7.71 -23.45
CA THR A 117 -3.83 8.12 -23.86
C THR A 117 -4.28 9.47 -23.29
N ASN A 118 -3.42 10.11 -22.47
CA ASN A 118 -3.75 11.33 -21.71
C ASN A 118 -5.07 11.18 -20.93
N SER A 119 -5.26 10.04 -20.31
CA SER A 119 -6.50 9.69 -19.62
C SER A 119 -6.21 9.24 -18.17
N PRO A 120 -6.97 9.74 -17.20
CA PRO A 120 -6.82 9.26 -15.82
C PRO A 120 -7.28 7.81 -15.71
N LEU A 121 -6.65 7.07 -14.80
CA LEU A 121 -6.84 5.63 -14.66
C LEU A 121 -8.30 5.24 -14.46
N TYR A 122 -9.09 6.01 -13.68
CA TYR A 122 -10.50 5.69 -13.46
C TYR A 122 -11.33 5.66 -14.76
N GLN A 123 -10.98 6.46 -15.77
CA GLN A 123 -11.65 6.41 -17.09
C GLN A 123 -11.29 5.13 -17.84
N LEU A 124 -10.04 4.66 -17.73
CA LEU A 124 -9.57 3.45 -18.40
C LEU A 124 -10.14 2.17 -17.80
N VAL A 125 -10.55 2.20 -16.53
CA VAL A 125 -11.12 1.03 -15.83
C VAL A 125 -12.65 1.05 -15.73
N GLY A 126 -13.33 1.87 -16.51
CA GLY A 126 -14.80 1.84 -16.60
C GLY A 126 -15.52 3.15 -16.26
N GLY A 127 -14.77 4.22 -15.97
CA GLY A 127 -15.35 5.54 -15.75
C GLY A 127 -15.68 5.85 -14.28
N LYS A 128 -16.30 6.98 -14.09
CA LYS A 128 -16.57 7.54 -12.76
C LYS A 128 -17.88 6.99 -12.20
N CYS A 129 -17.81 6.23 -11.11
CA CYS A 129 -18.97 5.69 -10.41
C CYS A 129 -19.51 6.65 -9.34
N ASN A 130 -18.63 7.35 -8.63
CA ASN A 130 -19.01 8.30 -7.57
C ASN A 130 -18.30 9.64 -7.75
N ASN A 131 -18.97 10.74 -7.39
CA ASN A 131 -18.36 12.07 -7.38
C ASN A 131 -17.44 12.24 -6.19
N ASP A 132 -17.86 11.75 -5.02
CA ASP A 132 -17.16 11.88 -3.76
C ASP A 132 -16.92 10.49 -3.15
N VAL A 133 -15.73 10.26 -2.65
CA VAL A 133 -15.36 9.03 -1.94
C VAL A 133 -15.22 9.36 -0.46
N PRO A 134 -16.05 8.80 0.43
CA PRO A 134 -15.89 8.98 1.86
C PRO A 134 -14.55 8.44 2.34
N VAL A 135 -13.86 9.22 3.15
CA VAL A 135 -12.57 8.85 3.74
C VAL A 135 -12.66 8.82 5.26
N TYR A 136 -11.79 8.04 5.89
CA TYR A 136 -11.63 8.02 7.34
C TYR A 136 -10.22 8.43 7.74
N GLY A 137 -10.09 9.05 8.92
CA GLY A 137 -8.79 9.32 9.52
C GLY A 137 -8.14 8.04 10.02
N TYR A 138 -6.84 7.91 9.79
CA TYR A 138 -6.07 6.76 10.24
C TYR A 138 -4.94 7.22 11.17
N GLY A 139 -4.81 6.55 12.30
CA GLY A 139 -3.81 6.81 13.33
C GLY A 139 -3.83 5.71 14.38
N MET A 140 -3.50 6.06 15.61
CA MET A 140 -3.59 5.16 16.77
C MET A 140 -2.84 3.85 16.52
N MET A 141 -1.60 3.98 16.02
CA MET A 141 -0.69 2.85 15.86
C MET A 141 -0.17 2.41 17.22
N LEU A 142 -0.04 1.11 17.43
CA LEU A 142 0.57 0.60 18.64
C LEU A 142 2.04 1.05 18.74
N GLN A 143 2.46 1.38 19.93
CA GLN A 143 3.84 1.72 20.30
C GLN A 143 4.26 0.84 21.47
N LYS A 144 5.55 0.70 21.73
CA LYS A 144 6.09 -0.01 22.91
C LYS A 144 5.91 0.84 24.17
N LYS A 145 4.67 0.92 24.64
CA LYS A 145 4.22 1.72 25.78
C LYS A 145 3.28 0.91 26.65
N SER A 146 3.08 1.35 27.90
CA SER A 146 2.02 0.81 28.75
C SER A 146 0.63 1.09 28.15
N VAL A 147 -0.37 0.33 28.57
CA VAL A 147 -1.75 0.52 28.11
C VAL A 147 -2.26 1.91 28.49
N ASP A 148 -1.91 2.42 29.66
CA ASP A 148 -2.34 3.74 30.13
C ASP A 148 -1.72 4.86 29.29
N GLU A 149 -0.45 4.75 28.90
CA GLU A 149 0.18 5.69 27.97
C GLU A 149 -0.44 5.63 26.57
N LEU A 150 -0.80 4.43 26.08
CA LEU A 150 -1.47 4.27 24.80
C LEU A 150 -2.88 4.86 24.83
N ILE A 151 -3.61 4.75 25.93
CA ILE A 151 -4.92 5.38 26.11
C ILE A 151 -4.80 6.89 25.90
N LEU A 152 -3.90 7.57 26.60
CA LEU A 152 -3.70 9.00 26.48
C LEU A 152 -3.33 9.42 25.04
N LEU A 153 -2.43 8.68 24.42
CA LEU A 153 -2.01 8.92 23.05
C LEU A 153 -3.19 8.77 22.06
N PHE A 154 -3.96 7.69 22.19
CA PHE A 154 -5.06 7.39 21.28
C PHE A 154 -6.24 8.36 21.43
N GLU A 155 -6.51 8.79 22.67
CA GLU A 155 -7.51 9.84 22.91
C GLU A 155 -7.13 11.17 22.26
N GLU A 156 -5.86 11.56 22.35
CA GLU A 156 -5.38 12.79 21.72
C GLU A 156 -5.44 12.69 20.19
N GLU A 157 -4.92 11.60 19.60
CA GLU A 157 -4.98 11.38 18.16
C GLU A 157 -6.44 11.31 17.65
N ALA A 158 -7.34 10.67 18.40
CA ALA A 158 -8.76 10.60 18.06
C ALA A 158 -9.44 11.98 18.04
N LYS A 159 -9.15 12.83 19.04
CA LYS A 159 -9.61 14.22 19.08
C LYS A 159 -9.09 15.03 17.89
N GLN A 160 -7.80 14.86 17.54
CA GLN A 160 -7.19 15.54 16.39
C GLN A 160 -7.82 15.07 15.06
N ILE A 161 -8.10 13.78 14.87
CA ILE A 161 -8.79 13.27 13.67
C ILE A 161 -10.20 13.87 13.60
N LYS A 162 -10.93 13.89 14.71
CA LYS A 162 -12.28 14.45 14.77
C LYS A 162 -12.29 15.95 14.45
N SER A 163 -11.31 16.72 14.94
CA SER A 163 -11.20 18.16 14.69
C SER A 163 -10.94 18.50 13.21
N LYS A 164 -10.37 17.58 12.44
CA LYS A 164 -10.15 17.71 10.99
C LYS A 164 -11.37 17.37 10.13
N ASN A 165 -12.56 17.29 10.74
CA ASN A 165 -13.84 17.00 10.05
C ASN A 165 -13.96 15.62 9.39
N PHE A 166 -13.11 14.65 9.72
CA PHE A 166 -13.37 13.26 9.35
C PHE A 166 -14.68 12.78 10.00
N LYS A 167 -15.40 11.91 9.30
CA LYS A 167 -16.66 11.31 9.77
C LYS A 167 -16.48 9.89 10.30
N ALA A 168 -15.29 9.35 10.12
CA ALA A 168 -14.89 8.03 10.58
C ALA A 168 -13.39 8.02 10.91
N MET A 169 -12.97 7.06 11.71
CA MET A 169 -11.55 6.80 12.00
C MET A 169 -11.27 5.33 12.16
N LYS A 170 -9.99 4.96 12.04
CA LYS A 170 -9.52 3.60 12.24
C LYS A 170 -8.38 3.57 13.25
N MET A 171 -8.46 2.66 14.22
CA MET A 171 -7.41 2.41 15.21
C MET A 171 -6.84 1.00 15.12
N LYS A 172 -5.66 0.78 15.68
CA LYS A 172 -5.06 -0.54 15.84
C LYS A 172 -5.40 -1.14 17.19
N VAL A 173 -5.61 -2.46 17.18
CA VAL A 173 -5.80 -3.34 18.35
C VAL A 173 -4.90 -4.57 18.17
N GLY A 174 -4.79 -5.40 19.20
CA GLY A 174 -4.06 -6.66 19.15
C GLY A 174 -3.03 -6.83 20.28
N LEU A 175 -3.25 -6.18 21.44
CA LEU A 175 -2.50 -6.41 22.66
C LEU A 175 -3.10 -7.55 23.50
N GLY A 176 -4.38 -7.83 23.28
CA GLY A 176 -5.17 -8.81 23.99
C GLY A 176 -6.56 -8.28 24.33
N PRO A 177 -7.56 -9.16 24.58
CA PRO A 177 -8.95 -8.74 24.71
C PRO A 177 -9.19 -7.71 25.82
N LYS A 178 -8.49 -7.81 26.94
CA LYS A 178 -8.65 -6.89 28.07
C LYS A 178 -8.08 -5.51 27.79
N GLU A 179 -6.88 -5.46 27.25
CA GLU A 179 -6.15 -4.26 26.89
C GLU A 179 -6.84 -3.54 25.73
N ASP A 180 -7.20 -4.28 24.70
CA ASP A 180 -7.90 -3.75 23.52
C ASP A 180 -9.24 -3.14 23.90
N LEU A 181 -10.00 -3.78 24.80
CA LEU A 181 -11.26 -3.21 25.29
C LEU A 181 -11.07 -1.85 25.97
N LYS A 182 -10.03 -1.69 26.79
CA LYS A 182 -9.71 -0.40 27.43
C LYS A 182 -9.39 0.69 26.39
N LEU A 183 -8.55 0.35 25.39
CA LEU A 183 -8.18 1.28 24.31
C LEU A 183 -9.40 1.71 23.48
N VAL A 184 -10.24 0.74 23.08
CA VAL A 184 -11.45 1.02 22.30
C VAL A 184 -12.43 1.87 23.11
N GLN A 185 -12.60 1.58 24.39
CA GLN A 185 -13.51 2.32 25.27
C GLN A 185 -13.04 3.77 25.47
N ALA A 186 -11.74 3.99 25.68
CA ALA A 186 -11.17 5.31 25.80
C ALA A 186 -11.35 6.16 24.52
N VAL A 187 -11.04 5.58 23.37
CA VAL A 187 -11.27 6.25 22.07
C VAL A 187 -12.76 6.53 21.88
N ARG A 188 -13.64 5.56 22.16
CA ARG A 188 -15.10 5.74 22.04
C ARG A 188 -15.61 6.89 22.92
N ASN A 189 -15.13 6.98 24.15
CA ASN A 189 -15.50 8.07 25.07
C ASN A 189 -15.04 9.44 24.52
N SER A 190 -13.87 9.50 23.90
CA SER A 190 -13.31 10.75 23.33
C SER A 190 -14.06 11.24 22.09
N ILE A 191 -14.59 10.34 21.26
CA ILE A 191 -15.23 10.71 19.99
C ILE A 191 -16.75 10.73 20.04
N GLY A 192 -17.36 10.12 21.06
CA GLY A 192 -18.80 9.98 21.20
C GLY A 192 -19.36 8.75 20.47
N LYS A 193 -20.61 8.40 20.79
CA LYS A 193 -21.25 7.15 20.32
C LYS A 193 -21.53 7.12 18.82
N ASP A 194 -21.80 8.26 18.21
CA ASP A 194 -22.26 8.36 16.83
C ASP A 194 -21.10 8.45 15.80
N PHE A 195 -19.87 8.66 16.27
CA PHE A 195 -18.72 8.73 15.37
C PHE A 195 -18.30 7.32 14.94
N LYS A 196 -18.11 7.11 13.63
CA LYS A 196 -17.74 5.78 13.10
C LYS A 196 -16.31 5.42 13.49
N LEU A 197 -16.14 4.32 14.20
CA LEU A 197 -14.85 3.76 14.61
C LEU A 197 -14.66 2.38 14.01
N SER A 198 -13.60 2.21 13.24
CA SER A 198 -13.19 0.94 12.64
C SER A 198 -12.01 0.34 13.38
N LEU A 199 -12.02 -0.96 13.56
CA LEU A 199 -10.86 -1.76 13.95
C LEU A 199 -10.32 -2.53 12.74
N ILE A 200 -11.22 -3.24 12.04
CA ILE A 200 -10.93 -3.99 10.81
C ILE A 200 -11.94 -3.60 9.71
N HIS A 201 -13.21 -3.61 10.03
CA HIS A 201 -14.33 -3.26 9.15
C HIS A 201 -15.14 -2.11 9.73
N ILE A 202 -15.77 -1.36 8.87
CA ILE A 202 -16.73 -0.32 9.21
C ILE A 202 -18.13 -0.79 8.82
#